data_a70877c0535cfa9ed435738e2011b51e
#
_entry.id   a70877c0535cfa9ed435738e2011b51e
#
_cell.length_a   1.000
_cell.length_b   1.000
_cell.length_c   1.000
_cell.angle_alpha   90.00
_cell.angle_beta   90.00
_cell.angle_gamma   90.00
#
_symmetry.space_group_name_H-M   'P 1'
#
loop_
_entity.id
_entity.type
_entity.pdbx_description
1 polymer ?
#
loop_
_entity_poly.entity_id
_entity_poly.type
_entity_poly.pdbx_seq_one_letter_code
_entity_poly.pdbx_strand_id
1 'polypeptide(L)'
;MAQATTKDLTTLPVGRLGLIPLISCKDLGEKVNEWLIQWRKERSHEELDSFAFEGYQRDSYLIPVQTARFGSGEAKCTIMESVRGDDIYLMVDVCNYSLTYSIGPYENLMSPDDHFQDLKLSLIHISEPTRRS
;
A
#
# COMPACT_ATOMS: atom_id res chain seq x y z
N MET A 1 9.30 -25.91 -28.07
CA MET A 1 8.92 -24.51 -28.00
C MET A 1 7.54 -24.41 -27.33
N ALA A 2 7.49 -23.98 -26.11
CA ALA A 2 6.22 -23.66 -25.48
C ALA A 2 5.65 -22.43 -26.18
N GLN A 3 4.51 -22.58 -26.86
CA GLN A 3 3.76 -21.44 -27.36
C GLN A 3 3.23 -20.69 -26.12
N ALA A 4 3.79 -19.52 -25.85
CA ALA A 4 3.21 -18.61 -24.89
C ALA A 4 1.77 -18.33 -25.34
N THR A 5 0.81 -18.87 -24.63
CA THR A 5 -0.59 -18.63 -24.91
C THR A 5 -0.87 -17.14 -24.66
N THR A 6 -1.65 -16.53 -25.53
CA THR A 6 -2.07 -15.12 -25.44
C THR A 6 -2.62 -14.77 -24.04
N LYS A 7 -3.00 -15.76 -23.26
CA LYS A 7 -3.49 -15.68 -21.89
C LYS A 7 -2.39 -15.24 -20.90
N ASP A 8 -1.14 -15.59 -21.16
CA ASP A 8 -0.02 -15.27 -20.27
C ASP A 8 0.40 -13.80 -20.36
N LEU A 9 0.22 -13.19 -21.52
CA LEU A 9 0.55 -11.77 -21.75
C LEU A 9 -0.47 -10.81 -21.11
N THR A 10 -1.72 -11.23 -20.96
CA THR A 10 -2.77 -10.41 -20.35
C THR A 10 -2.73 -10.41 -18.83
N THR A 11 -1.96 -11.30 -18.23
CA THR A 11 -1.81 -11.44 -16.77
C THR A 11 -0.49 -10.91 -16.24
N LEU A 12 0.36 -10.34 -17.09
CA LEU A 12 1.61 -9.72 -16.66
C LEU A 12 1.31 -8.48 -15.80
N PRO A 13 1.79 -8.41 -14.56
CA PRO A 13 1.67 -7.21 -13.77
C PRO A 13 2.48 -6.09 -14.42
N VAL A 14 1.91 -4.89 -14.44
CA VAL A 14 2.58 -3.69 -14.96
C VAL A 14 3.78 -3.33 -14.07
N GLY A 15 3.69 -3.64 -12.77
CA GLY A 15 4.74 -3.41 -11.80
C GLY A 15 4.68 -4.41 -10.66
N ARG A 16 5.56 -4.21 -9.67
CA ARG A 16 5.55 -5.03 -8.46
C ARG A 16 4.34 -4.66 -7.61
N LEU A 17 3.70 -5.66 -7.03
CA LEU A 17 2.58 -5.46 -6.11
C LEU A 17 3.06 -4.80 -4.81
N GLY A 18 2.39 -3.74 -4.39
CA GLY A 18 2.61 -3.09 -3.12
C GLY A 18 1.31 -2.74 -2.39
N LEU A 19 1.30 -2.87 -1.07
CA LEU A 19 0.18 -2.52 -0.21
C LEU A 19 0.56 -1.33 0.67
N ILE A 20 -0.28 -0.33 0.70
CA ILE A 20 -0.18 0.79 1.62
C ILE A 20 -1.45 0.81 2.49
N PRO A 21 -1.48 0.05 3.59
CA PRO A 21 -2.54 0.20 4.56
C PRO A 21 -2.33 1.48 5.36
N LEU A 22 -3.30 2.38 5.31
CA LEU A 22 -3.31 3.55 6.17
C LEU A 22 -3.64 3.14 7.61
N ILE A 23 -3.47 4.06 8.54
CA ILE A 23 -3.61 3.77 9.98
C ILE A 23 -4.93 3.10 10.34
N SER A 24 -6.01 3.43 9.62
CA SER A 24 -7.34 2.84 9.83
C SER A 24 -7.46 1.37 9.38
N CYS A 25 -6.57 0.92 8.50
CA CYS A 25 -6.57 -0.44 7.94
C CYS A 25 -5.30 -1.23 8.25
N LYS A 26 -4.51 -0.81 9.22
CA LYS A 26 -3.20 -1.41 9.50
C LYS A 26 -3.29 -2.91 9.77
N ASP A 27 -4.16 -3.32 10.68
CA ASP A 27 -4.32 -4.73 11.06
C ASP A 27 -4.81 -5.58 9.88
N LEU A 28 -5.74 -5.06 9.09
CA LEU A 28 -6.22 -5.74 7.90
C LEU A 28 -5.11 -5.86 6.85
N GLY A 29 -4.33 -4.80 6.66
CA GLY A 29 -3.21 -4.80 5.73
C GLY A 29 -2.14 -5.83 6.10
N GLU A 30 -1.83 -5.98 7.38
CA GLU A 30 -0.89 -7.00 7.88
C GLU A 30 -1.41 -8.42 7.57
N LYS A 31 -2.67 -8.70 7.83
CA LYS A 31 -3.29 -10.00 7.51
C LYS A 31 -3.29 -10.29 6.02
N VAL A 32 -3.64 -9.31 5.19
CA VAL A 32 -3.60 -9.46 3.72
C VAL A 32 -2.18 -9.75 3.25
N ASN A 33 -1.19 -9.05 3.79
CA ASN A 33 0.20 -9.30 3.48
C ASN A 33 0.64 -10.72 3.82
N GLU A 34 0.27 -11.25 4.99
CA GLU A 34 0.56 -12.62 5.40
C GLU A 34 -0.04 -13.65 4.42
N TRP A 35 -1.31 -13.46 4.03
CA TRP A 35 -1.98 -14.29 3.04
C TRP A 35 -1.29 -14.26 1.67
N LEU A 36 -0.90 -13.10 1.19
CA LEU A 36 -0.19 -12.96 -0.08
C LEU A 36 1.17 -13.66 -0.04
N ILE A 37 1.90 -13.57 1.05
CA ILE A 37 3.18 -14.27 1.24
C ILE A 37 2.97 -15.77 1.24
N GLN A 38 1.93 -16.25 1.92
CA GLN A 38 1.59 -17.67 1.95
C GLN A 38 1.24 -18.19 0.55
N TRP A 39 0.35 -17.51 -0.17
CA TRP A 39 -0.02 -17.89 -1.54
C TRP A 39 1.16 -17.86 -2.50
N ARG A 40 2.07 -16.91 -2.34
CA ARG A 40 3.31 -16.91 -3.11
C ARG A 40 4.13 -18.17 -2.87
N LYS A 41 4.29 -18.56 -1.61
CA LYS A 41 5.03 -19.78 -1.24
C LYS A 41 4.37 -21.03 -1.81
N GLU A 42 3.06 -21.12 -1.74
CA GLU A 42 2.29 -22.23 -2.31
C GLU A 42 2.48 -22.32 -3.83
N ARG A 43 2.38 -21.18 -4.52
CA ARG A 43 2.58 -21.11 -5.98
C ARG A 43 4.01 -21.36 -6.42
N SER A 44 5.01 -21.07 -5.59
CA SER A 44 6.39 -21.36 -5.94
C SER A 44 6.68 -22.85 -6.11
N HIS A 45 5.84 -23.71 -5.54
CA HIS A 45 5.92 -25.16 -5.73
C HIS A 45 5.27 -25.67 -7.04
N GLU A 46 4.51 -24.80 -7.73
CA GLU A 46 3.79 -25.16 -8.96
C GLU A 46 4.58 -24.91 -10.24
N GLU A 47 5.89 -24.67 -10.17
CA GLU A 47 6.80 -24.42 -11.32
C GLU A 47 6.25 -23.40 -12.34
N LEU A 48 5.71 -22.32 -11.87
CA LEU A 48 5.22 -21.25 -12.73
C LEU A 48 6.37 -20.32 -13.15
N ASP A 49 7.10 -20.71 -14.16
CA ASP A 49 8.11 -19.90 -14.86
C ASP A 49 7.46 -18.76 -15.68
N SER A 50 6.47 -18.08 -15.13
CA SER A 50 5.85 -16.96 -15.82
C SER A 50 6.41 -15.63 -15.32
N PHE A 51 6.68 -14.70 -16.24
CA PHE A 51 7.07 -13.33 -15.90
C PHE A 51 6.08 -12.65 -14.94
N ALA A 52 4.80 -13.02 -14.99
CA ALA A 52 3.79 -12.56 -14.08
C ALA A 52 4.10 -12.88 -12.61
N PHE A 53 4.78 -14.00 -12.37
CA PHE A 53 5.15 -14.45 -11.03
C PHE A 53 6.26 -13.60 -10.42
N GLU A 54 7.20 -13.08 -11.22
CA GLU A 54 8.30 -12.25 -10.72
C GLU A 54 7.81 -10.96 -10.06
N GLY A 55 6.76 -10.34 -10.56
CA GLY A 55 6.16 -9.14 -10.00
C GLY A 55 5.59 -9.34 -8.59
N TYR A 56 5.32 -10.58 -8.19
CA TYR A 56 4.81 -10.95 -6.87
C TYR A 56 5.87 -11.54 -5.94
N GLN A 57 7.14 -11.58 -6.34
CA GLN A 57 8.22 -12.08 -5.50
C GLN A 57 8.78 -11.00 -4.59
N ARG A 58 8.11 -10.76 -3.48
CA ARG A 58 8.58 -9.88 -2.41
C ARG A 58 8.51 -10.61 -1.06
N ASP A 59 9.46 -10.32 -0.17
CA ASP A 59 9.42 -10.83 1.20
C ASP A 59 8.27 -10.23 2.01
N SER A 60 7.91 -8.99 1.69
CA SER A 60 6.73 -8.31 2.22
C SER A 60 6.16 -7.39 1.15
N TYR A 61 4.83 -7.37 1.04
CA TYR A 61 4.12 -6.48 0.12
C TYR A 61 3.78 -5.13 0.77
N LEU A 62 3.99 -4.99 2.08
CA LEU A 62 3.76 -3.74 2.79
C LEU A 62 4.81 -2.70 2.42
N ILE A 63 4.35 -1.54 2.00
CA ILE A 63 5.18 -0.38 1.74
C ILE A 63 5.14 0.52 2.96
N PRO A 64 6.29 0.83 3.57
CA PRO A 64 6.33 1.65 4.77
C PRO A 64 5.90 3.09 4.47
N VAL A 65 4.93 3.55 5.23
CA VAL A 65 4.38 4.91 5.16
C VAL A 65 4.40 5.53 6.54
N GLN A 66 4.81 6.78 6.61
CA GLN A 66 4.76 7.58 7.82
C GLN A 66 3.75 8.70 7.66
N THR A 67 2.80 8.76 8.57
CA THR A 67 1.86 9.87 8.71
C THR A 67 2.22 10.70 9.92
N ALA A 68 2.31 12.01 9.74
CA ALA A 68 2.53 12.96 10.81
C ALA A 68 1.42 14.01 10.80
N ARG A 69 0.95 14.42 11.99
CA ARG A 69 0.04 15.54 12.14
C ARG A 69 0.75 16.69 12.82
N PHE A 70 0.56 17.87 12.27
CA PHE A 70 1.11 19.11 12.83
C PHE A 70 0.13 19.74 13.84
N GLY A 71 0.64 20.63 14.66
CA GLY A 71 -0.19 21.35 15.64
C GLY A 71 -1.33 22.19 15.03
N SER A 72 -1.25 22.49 13.73
CA SER A 72 -2.31 23.15 12.96
C SER A 72 -3.48 22.21 12.59
N GLY A 73 -3.34 20.89 12.85
CA GLY A 73 -4.28 19.86 12.41
C GLY A 73 -4.00 19.30 11.01
N GLU A 74 -3.07 19.89 10.28
CA GLU A 74 -2.65 19.38 8.99
C GLU A 74 -1.92 18.05 9.13
N ALA A 75 -2.11 17.15 8.16
CA ALA A 75 -1.42 15.89 8.10
C ALA A 75 -0.41 15.87 6.95
N LYS A 76 0.65 15.10 7.13
CA LYS A 76 1.62 14.78 6.08
C LYS A 76 1.75 13.27 5.98
N CYS A 77 1.66 12.76 4.76
CA CYS A 77 1.95 11.37 4.45
C CYS A 77 3.29 11.30 3.70
N THR A 78 4.16 10.42 4.14
CA THR A 78 5.45 10.19 3.49
C THR A 78 5.63 8.71 3.21
N ILE A 79 5.81 8.35 1.94
CA ILE A 79 6.15 7.00 1.53
C ILE A 79 7.66 6.86 1.64
N MET A 80 8.11 5.87 2.41
CA MET A 80 9.51 5.75 2.83
C MET A 80 10.41 5.08 1.80
N GLU A 81 9.82 4.50 0.74
CA GLU A 81 10.56 3.88 -0.36
C GLU A 81 10.01 4.33 -1.71
N SER A 82 10.78 4.13 -2.77
CA SER A 82 10.31 4.44 -4.13
C SER A 82 9.26 3.44 -4.58
N VAL A 83 8.10 3.94 -4.99
CA VAL A 83 6.98 3.15 -5.53
C VAL A 83 6.80 3.36 -7.05
N ARG A 84 7.81 3.96 -7.68
CA ARG A 84 7.75 4.22 -9.12
C ARG A 84 7.70 2.91 -9.89
N GLY A 85 6.68 2.76 -10.71
CA GLY A 85 6.45 1.58 -11.52
C GLY A 85 5.84 0.40 -10.76
N ASP A 86 5.47 0.57 -9.49
CA ASP A 86 4.79 -0.45 -8.71
C ASP A 86 3.27 -0.33 -8.85
N ASP A 87 2.59 -1.46 -8.76
CA ASP A 87 1.13 -1.54 -8.67
C ASP A 87 0.73 -1.44 -7.20
N ILE A 88 0.17 -0.30 -6.82
CA ILE A 88 -0.10 0.04 -5.42
C ILE A 88 -1.57 -0.08 -5.08
N TYR A 89 -1.86 -0.76 -3.99
CA TYR A 89 -3.18 -0.81 -3.36
C TYR A 89 -3.17 0.00 -2.08
N LEU A 90 -3.93 1.10 -2.08
CA LEU A 90 -4.17 1.91 -0.89
C LEU A 90 -5.37 1.35 -0.14
N MET A 91 -5.20 1.05 1.14
CA MET A 91 -6.23 0.50 1.99
C MET A 91 -6.61 1.52 3.07
N VAL A 92 -7.87 1.88 3.11
CA VAL A 92 -8.42 2.82 4.10
C VAL A 92 -9.80 2.38 4.57
N ASP A 93 -10.02 2.47 5.87
CA ASP A 93 -11.35 2.35 6.48
C ASP A 93 -11.77 3.71 7.02
N VAL A 94 -12.63 4.40 6.28
CA VAL A 94 -13.10 5.74 6.66
C VAL A 94 -14.08 5.71 7.82
N CYS A 95 -14.65 4.55 8.13
CA CYS A 95 -15.60 4.36 9.22
C CYS A 95 -14.96 3.86 10.52
N ASN A 96 -13.65 3.84 10.61
CA ASN A 96 -12.96 3.41 11.84
C ASN A 96 -12.99 4.54 12.88
N TYR A 97 -13.87 4.41 13.87
CA TYR A 97 -14.02 5.38 14.98
C TYR A 97 -13.13 5.09 16.18
N SER A 98 -12.31 4.06 16.15
CA SER A 98 -11.48 3.66 17.28
C SER A 98 -10.15 4.40 17.39
N LEU A 99 -9.78 5.15 16.35
CA LEU A 99 -8.50 5.83 16.28
C LEU A 99 -8.59 7.28 16.74
N THR A 100 -7.54 7.68 17.43
CA THR A 100 -7.35 9.05 17.91
C THR A 100 -6.04 9.63 17.39
N TYR A 101 -5.96 10.94 17.37
CA TYR A 101 -4.72 11.67 17.15
C TYR A 101 -4.55 12.76 18.20
N SER A 102 -3.31 13.09 18.50
CA SER A 102 -2.99 14.09 19.54
C SER A 102 -2.49 15.39 18.90
N ILE A 103 -3.03 16.49 19.36
CA ILE A 103 -2.51 17.85 19.09
C ILE A 103 -2.11 18.46 20.44
N GLY A 104 -0.80 18.47 20.73
CA GLY A 104 -0.33 18.90 22.03
C GLY A 104 -0.90 18.01 23.16
N PRO A 105 -1.55 18.59 24.18
CA PRO A 105 -2.14 17.82 25.28
C PRO A 105 -3.53 17.25 24.98
N TYR A 106 -4.09 17.55 23.80
CA TYR A 106 -5.46 17.17 23.45
C TYR A 106 -5.46 15.93 22.54
N GLU A 107 -6.32 14.98 22.90
CA GLU A 107 -6.60 13.79 22.13
C GLU A 107 -7.96 13.94 21.42
N ASN A 108 -7.98 13.71 20.12
CA ASN A 108 -9.15 13.83 19.27
C ASN A 108 -9.44 12.53 18.55
N LEU A 109 -10.72 12.18 18.43
CA LEU A 109 -11.15 11.07 17.60
C LEU A 109 -10.97 11.41 16.12
N MET A 110 -10.47 10.45 15.35
CA MET A 110 -10.40 10.58 13.90
C MET A 110 -11.79 10.47 13.30
N SER A 111 -12.20 11.49 12.57
CA SER A 111 -13.44 11.49 11.80
C SER A 111 -13.25 10.75 10.45
N PRO A 112 -14.35 10.39 9.76
CA PRO A 112 -14.27 9.89 8.37
C PRO A 112 -13.52 10.84 7.44
N ASP A 113 -13.65 12.16 7.64
CA ASP A 113 -12.93 13.15 6.85
C ASP A 113 -11.41 13.11 7.12
N ASP A 114 -10.99 12.84 8.35
CA ASP A 114 -9.57 12.68 8.70
C ASP A 114 -8.97 11.47 7.98
N HIS A 115 -9.66 10.34 7.96
CA HIS A 115 -9.23 9.15 7.23
C HIS A 115 -9.19 9.38 5.72
N PHE A 116 -10.17 10.07 5.18
CA PHE A 116 -10.22 10.41 3.76
C PHE A 116 -9.11 11.40 3.38
N GLN A 117 -8.76 12.33 4.27
CA GLN A 117 -7.64 13.24 4.07
C GLN A 117 -6.31 12.47 4.01
N ASP A 118 -6.09 11.50 4.89
CA ASP A 118 -4.89 10.66 4.86
C ASP A 118 -4.77 9.91 3.52
N LEU A 119 -5.88 9.43 2.97
CA LEU A 119 -5.93 8.83 1.63
C LEU A 119 -5.51 9.83 0.55
N LYS A 120 -6.06 11.04 0.55
CA LYS A 120 -5.72 12.07 -0.43
C LYS A 120 -4.25 12.45 -0.38
N LEU A 121 -3.69 12.59 0.81
CA LEU A 121 -2.27 12.92 1.00
C LEU A 121 -1.34 11.81 0.49
N SER A 122 -1.72 10.56 0.66
CA SER A 122 -1.00 9.41 0.10
C SER A 122 -1.01 9.45 -1.43
N LEU A 123 -2.18 9.71 -2.03
CA LEU A 123 -2.33 9.83 -3.48
C LEU A 123 -1.49 10.98 -4.06
N ILE A 124 -1.47 12.13 -3.42
CA ILE A 124 -0.65 13.28 -3.84
C ILE A 124 0.82 12.92 -3.83
N HIS A 125 1.30 12.24 -2.80
CA HIS A 125 2.70 11.84 -2.70
C HIS A 125 3.12 10.82 -3.77
N ILE A 126 2.20 9.95 -4.21
CA ILE A 126 2.43 8.97 -5.27
C ILE A 126 2.39 9.64 -6.64
N SER A 127 1.36 10.45 -6.90
CA SER A 127 1.07 11.01 -8.22
C SER A 127 1.92 12.24 -8.57
N GLU A 128 2.33 13.01 -7.58
CA GLU A 128 3.17 14.21 -7.75
C GLU A 128 4.45 14.08 -6.93
N PRO A 129 5.43 13.27 -7.41
CA PRO A 129 6.71 13.20 -6.73
C PRO A 129 7.32 14.61 -6.75
N THR A 130 7.54 15.16 -5.56
CA THR A 130 8.18 16.46 -5.37
C THR A 130 9.49 16.52 -6.17
N ARG A 131 9.56 17.42 -7.13
CA ARG A 131 10.83 17.78 -7.76
C ARG A 131 11.74 18.29 -6.65
N ARG A 132 12.78 17.53 -6.33
CA ARG A 132 13.89 18.11 -5.58
C ARG A 132 14.55 19.13 -6.47
N SER A 133 14.35 20.39 -6.15
CA SER A 133 15.18 21.49 -6.66
C SER A 133 16.60 21.35 -6.12
#